data_7b67cfa8856dd4f4f224729fcb638e14
#
_entry.id   7b67cfa8856dd4f4f224729fcb638e14
#
_cell.length_a   1.000
_cell.length_b   1.000
_cell.length_c   1.000
_cell.angle_alpha   90.00
_cell.angle_beta   90.00
_cell.angle_gamma   90.00
#
_symmetry.space_group_name_H-M   'P 1'
#
loop_
_entity.id
_entity.type
_entity.pdbx_description
1 polymer ?
#
loop_
_entity_poly.entity_id
_entity_poly.type
_entity_poly.pdbx_seq_one_letter_code
_entity_poly.pdbx_strand_id
1 'polypeptide(L)'
;MRIKLLKSKLHRATVTNVHLDYEGSCAIDEDLLQAADISEYEMLHIYNLDNGKRFTTYAIKAESKSGIISFNGAAAYQAKKNDLVIICTYIDLEKK
;
A
#
# COMPACT_ATOMS: atom_id res chain seq x y z
N MET A 1 27.94 -0.26 -6.64
CA MET A 1 26.90 -1.30 -6.45
C MET A 1 25.63 -0.65 -5.91
N ARG A 2 24.51 -0.94 -6.53
CA ARG A 2 23.22 -0.44 -6.03
C ARG A 2 22.56 -1.51 -5.16
N ILE A 3 21.93 -1.08 -4.09
CA ILE A 3 21.17 -1.96 -3.21
C ILE A 3 19.76 -1.41 -3.03
N LYS A 4 18.83 -2.33 -2.80
CA LYS A 4 17.43 -1.99 -2.54
C LYS A 4 17.20 -2.03 -1.03
N LEU A 5 16.76 -0.93 -0.47
CA LEU A 5 16.51 -0.79 0.96
C LEU A 5 15.05 -0.47 1.22
N LEU A 6 14.56 -0.87 2.38
CA LEU A 6 13.23 -0.47 2.83
C LEU A 6 13.22 1.05 3.01
N LYS A 7 12.32 1.73 2.31
CA LYS A 7 12.16 3.18 2.43
C LYS A 7 11.15 3.53 3.50
N SER A 8 9.96 2.91 3.44
CA SER A 8 8.89 3.21 4.39
C SER A 8 7.98 2.01 4.59
N LYS A 9 7.23 2.03 5.68
CA LYS A 9 6.38 0.93 6.05
C LYS A 9 5.18 1.44 6.84
N LEU A 10 3.98 1.07 6.39
CA LEU A 10 2.77 1.19 7.20
C LEU A 10 2.49 -0.20 7.78
N HIS A 11 2.70 -0.34 9.08
CA HIS A 11 2.65 -1.63 9.75
C HIS A 11 1.27 -1.89 10.33
N ARG A 12 0.66 -3.04 9.94
CA ARG A 12 -0.63 -3.49 10.48
C ARG A 12 -1.75 -2.49 10.18
N ALA A 13 -1.79 -1.99 8.96
CA ALA A 13 -2.88 -1.15 8.49
C ALA A 13 -4.14 -1.99 8.26
N THR A 14 -5.30 -1.45 8.59
CA THR A 14 -6.57 -2.13 8.39
C THR A 14 -7.15 -1.79 7.03
N VAL A 15 -7.49 -2.81 6.24
CA VAL A 15 -8.20 -2.62 4.96
C VAL A 15 -9.62 -2.15 5.26
N THR A 16 -9.98 -0.98 4.73
CA THR A 16 -11.30 -0.39 4.95
C THR A 16 -12.30 -0.76 3.87
N ASN A 17 -11.83 -0.94 2.63
CA ASN A 17 -12.69 -1.17 1.47
C ASN A 17 -11.98 -2.01 0.43
N VAL A 18 -12.76 -2.69 -0.42
CA VAL A 18 -12.28 -3.33 -1.65
C VAL A 18 -13.30 -3.03 -2.76
N HIS A 19 -12.81 -2.71 -3.97
CA HIS A 19 -13.66 -2.33 -5.10
C HIS A 19 -13.14 -2.98 -6.38
N LEU A 20 -13.76 -4.08 -6.80
CA LEU A 20 -13.34 -4.85 -7.98
C LEU A 20 -13.47 -4.07 -9.29
N ASP A 21 -14.47 -3.19 -9.38
CA ASP A 21 -14.79 -2.50 -10.63
C ASP A 21 -14.02 -1.19 -10.82
N TYR A 22 -13.13 -0.85 -9.90
CA TYR A 22 -12.29 0.34 -10.00
C TYR A 22 -10.97 -0.03 -10.68
N GLU A 23 -10.26 0.98 -11.19
CA GLU A 23 -8.90 0.76 -11.69
C GLU A 23 -8.01 0.21 -10.59
N GLY A 24 -7.10 -0.71 -10.96
CA GLY A 24 -6.19 -1.33 -9.99
C GLY A 24 -5.33 -0.31 -9.28
N SER A 25 -5.36 -0.35 -7.94
CA SER A 25 -4.61 0.59 -7.11
C SER A 25 -4.84 0.28 -5.64
N CYS A 26 -4.11 0.99 -4.78
CA CYS A 26 -4.39 1.04 -3.35
C CYS A 26 -4.60 2.50 -2.96
N ALA A 27 -5.84 2.85 -2.65
CA ALA A 27 -6.16 4.20 -2.19
C ALA A 27 -5.84 4.29 -0.70
N ILE A 28 -5.00 5.27 -0.34
CA ILE A 28 -4.53 5.47 1.03
C ILE A 28 -4.79 6.91 1.44
N ASP A 29 -5.34 7.07 2.64
CA ASP A 29 -5.49 8.38 3.29
C ASP A 29 -4.25 9.24 3.05
N GLU A 30 -4.44 10.45 2.53
CA GLU A 30 -3.34 11.35 2.17
C GLU A 30 -2.42 11.62 3.37
N ASP A 31 -2.95 11.71 4.58
CA ASP A 31 -2.14 11.95 5.76
C ASP A 31 -1.18 10.79 6.05
N LEU A 32 -1.62 9.56 5.79
CA LEU A 32 -0.75 8.39 5.93
C LEU A 32 0.32 8.36 4.86
N LEU A 33 -0.02 8.74 3.64
CA LEU A 33 0.97 8.84 2.55
C LEU A 33 2.05 9.86 2.91
N GLN A 34 1.65 11.02 3.41
CA GLN A 34 2.61 12.05 3.82
C GLN A 34 3.49 11.59 4.97
N ALA A 35 2.89 10.98 5.99
CA ALA A 35 3.64 10.51 7.15
C ALA A 35 4.67 9.44 6.79
N ALA A 36 4.37 8.59 5.80
CA ALA A 36 5.26 7.52 5.34
C ALA A 36 6.15 7.94 4.18
N ASP A 37 6.04 9.18 3.72
CA ASP A 37 6.77 9.69 2.55
C ASP A 37 6.55 8.82 1.31
N ILE A 38 5.28 8.47 1.06
CA ILE A 38 4.88 7.72 -0.11
C ILE A 38 4.22 8.69 -1.10
N SER A 39 4.74 8.70 -2.32
CA SER A 39 4.20 9.54 -3.39
C SER A 39 3.01 8.86 -4.06
N GLU A 40 2.07 9.67 -4.57
CA GLU A 40 1.03 9.12 -5.43
C GLU A 40 1.66 8.41 -6.62
N TYR A 41 1.13 7.25 -6.98
CA TYR A 41 1.59 6.35 -8.05
C TYR A 41 2.88 5.58 -7.72
N GLU A 42 3.42 5.75 -6.55
CA GLU A 42 4.58 4.96 -6.11
C GLU A 42 4.19 3.48 -5.97
N MET A 43 5.08 2.58 -6.39
CA MET A 43 4.85 1.14 -6.25
C MET A 43 4.82 0.74 -4.78
N LEU A 44 3.83 -0.06 -4.44
CA LEU A 44 3.64 -0.59 -3.09
C LEU A 44 3.80 -2.10 -3.10
N HIS A 45 4.47 -2.62 -2.08
CA HIS A 45 4.50 -4.05 -1.78
C HIS A 45 3.58 -4.30 -0.60
N ILE A 46 2.59 -5.16 -0.80
CA ILE A 46 1.56 -5.43 0.19
C ILE A 46 1.76 -6.85 0.73
N TYR A 47 1.77 -6.96 2.05
CA TYR A 47 1.87 -8.25 2.73
C TYR A 47 0.64 -8.40 3.62
N ASN A 48 -0.26 -9.32 3.24
CA ASN A 48 -1.50 -9.51 3.97
C ASN A 48 -1.27 -10.50 5.11
N LEU A 49 -1.47 -10.05 6.35
CA LEU A 49 -1.22 -10.85 7.55
C LEU A 49 -2.31 -11.90 7.79
N ASP A 50 -3.50 -11.71 7.23
CA ASP A 50 -4.62 -12.62 7.48
C ASP A 50 -4.64 -13.81 6.53
N ASN A 51 -4.16 -13.64 5.29
CA ASN A 51 -4.18 -14.75 4.31
C ASN A 51 -2.79 -15.11 3.77
N GLY A 52 -1.76 -14.38 4.18
CA GLY A 52 -0.38 -14.65 3.75
C GLY A 52 -0.05 -14.22 2.33
N LYS A 53 -0.96 -13.60 1.61
CA LYS A 53 -0.71 -13.17 0.23
C LYS A 53 0.24 -11.99 0.18
N ARG A 54 1.06 -11.97 -0.85
CA ARG A 54 2.02 -10.91 -1.12
C ARG A 54 1.81 -10.46 -2.55
N PHE A 55 1.63 -9.16 -2.75
CA PHE A 55 1.36 -8.62 -4.07
C PHE A 55 1.82 -7.18 -4.18
N THR A 56 1.90 -6.68 -5.40
CA THR A 56 2.28 -5.30 -5.66
C THR A 56 1.14 -4.56 -6.32
N THR A 57 1.09 -3.27 -6.03
CA THR A 57 0.16 -2.33 -6.64
C THR A 57 0.80 -0.96 -6.59
N TYR A 58 0.04 0.10 -6.72
CA TYR A 58 0.55 1.46 -6.58
C TYR A 58 -0.42 2.31 -5.78
N ALA A 59 0.11 3.39 -5.20
CA ALA A 59 -0.64 4.27 -4.32
C ALA A 59 -1.44 5.29 -5.10
N ILE A 60 -2.69 5.52 -4.67
CA ILE A 60 -3.44 6.72 -5.04
C ILE A 60 -3.92 7.39 -3.77
N LYS A 61 -4.18 8.69 -3.85
CA LYS A 61 -4.63 9.46 -2.70
C LYS A 61 -6.10 9.18 -2.40
N ALA A 62 -6.39 8.93 -1.13
CA ALA A 62 -7.73 9.02 -0.59
C ALA A 62 -7.83 10.27 0.27
N GLU A 63 -9.04 10.67 0.60
CA GLU A 63 -9.30 11.90 1.35
C GLU A 63 -8.51 11.96 2.65
N SER A 64 -7.94 13.13 2.94
CA SER A 64 -7.21 13.40 4.17
C SER A 64 -8.09 13.12 5.38
N LYS A 65 -7.55 12.47 6.38
CA LYS A 65 -8.21 12.11 7.65
C LYS A 65 -9.36 11.12 7.48
N SER A 66 -9.45 10.44 6.34
CA SER A 66 -10.49 9.44 6.10
C SER A 66 -10.18 8.08 6.73
N GLY A 67 -8.90 7.81 6.97
CA GLY A 67 -8.44 6.49 7.42
C GLY A 67 -8.55 5.41 6.34
N ILE A 68 -8.83 5.78 5.10
CA ILE A 68 -9.08 4.83 4.01
C ILE A 68 -7.80 4.07 3.64
N ILE A 69 -7.95 2.75 3.54
CA ILE A 69 -7.01 1.83 2.88
C ILE A 69 -7.90 0.93 2.02
N SER A 70 -7.94 1.20 0.70
CA SER A 70 -8.86 0.51 -0.20
C SER A 70 -8.09 -0.13 -1.35
N PHE A 71 -8.29 -1.45 -1.54
CA PHE A 71 -7.70 -2.15 -2.68
C PHE A 71 -8.71 -2.21 -3.82
N ASN A 72 -8.29 -1.73 -4.97
CA ASN A 72 -9.15 -1.53 -6.13
C ASN A 72 -8.70 -2.41 -7.30
N GLY A 73 -9.65 -2.81 -8.14
CA GLY A 73 -9.37 -3.61 -9.32
C GLY A 73 -8.84 -5.00 -8.95
N ALA A 74 -7.84 -5.47 -9.68
CA ALA A 74 -7.27 -6.82 -9.44
C ALA A 74 -6.74 -7.00 -8.03
N ALA A 75 -6.23 -5.95 -7.40
CA ALA A 75 -5.74 -6.01 -6.03
C ALA A 75 -6.86 -6.36 -5.04
N ALA A 76 -8.11 -6.08 -5.36
CA ALA A 76 -9.25 -6.38 -4.50
C ALA A 76 -9.47 -7.89 -4.29
N TYR A 77 -8.92 -8.73 -5.18
CA TYR A 77 -8.97 -10.18 -5.00
C TYR A 77 -8.01 -10.68 -3.92
N GLN A 78 -7.05 -9.85 -3.51
CA GLN A 78 -5.96 -10.26 -2.61
C GLN A 78 -6.22 -9.94 -1.16
N ALA A 79 -7.31 -9.22 -0.85
CA ALA A 79 -7.61 -8.78 0.50
C ALA A 79 -9.11 -8.65 0.70
N LYS A 80 -9.51 -8.64 1.96
CA LYS A 80 -10.90 -8.40 2.37
C LYS A 80 -10.95 -7.22 3.31
N LYS A 81 -12.10 -6.59 3.40
CA LYS A 81 -12.34 -5.57 4.42
C LYS A 81 -11.99 -6.12 5.81
N ASN A 82 -11.32 -5.33 6.60
CA ASN A 82 -10.83 -5.61 7.95
C ASN A 82 -9.57 -6.49 8.01
N ASP A 83 -9.02 -6.94 6.88
CA ASP A 83 -7.71 -7.59 6.89
C ASP A 83 -6.64 -6.63 7.40
N LEU A 84 -5.64 -7.18 8.08
CA LEU A 84 -4.46 -6.44 8.46
C LEU A 84 -3.38 -6.65 7.41
N VAL A 85 -2.80 -5.55 6.94
CA VAL A 85 -1.75 -5.59 5.92
C VAL A 85 -0.54 -4.78 6.35
N ILE A 86 0.60 -5.13 5.78
CA ILE A 86 1.80 -4.32 5.87
C ILE A 86 2.03 -3.73 4.48
N ILE A 87 2.22 -2.43 4.39
CA ILE A 87 2.45 -1.73 3.14
C ILE A 87 3.87 -1.20 3.15
N CYS A 88 4.70 -1.69 2.24
CA CYS A 88 6.11 -1.32 2.19
C CYS A 88 6.45 -0.64 0.87
N THR A 89 7.38 0.30 0.94
CA THR A 89 8.04 0.86 -0.23
C THR A 89 9.54 0.67 -0.09
N TYR A 90 10.24 0.64 -1.22
CA TYR A 90 11.66 0.36 -1.28
C TYR A 90 12.34 1.42 -2.14
N ILE A 91 13.62 1.59 -1.95
CA ILE A 91 14.40 2.57 -2.68
C ILE A 91 15.72 1.94 -3.09
N ASP A 92 16.16 2.26 -4.30
CA ASP A 92 17.47 1.85 -4.79
C ASP A 92 18.49 2.94 -4.47
N LEU A 93 19.54 2.58 -3.78
CA LEU A 93 20.60 3.50 -3.42
C LEU A 93 21.95 2.92 -3.77
N GLU A 94 22.88 3.82 -4.06
CA GLU A 94 24.28 3.44 -4.27
C GLU A 94 24.89 3.06 -2.91
N LYS A 95 25.47 1.87 -2.84
CA LYS A 95 26.17 1.42 -1.64
C LYS A 95 27.57 2.03 -1.61
N LYS A 96 27.82 2.76 -0.57
CA LYS A 96 29.15 3.39 -0.37
C LYS A 96 30.09 2.46 0.41
#